data_7b9ec35f0ebd4ed797297fa73e450bf4
#
_entry.id   7b9ec35f0ebd4ed797297fa73e450bf4
#
_cell.length_a   1.000
_cell.length_b   1.000
_cell.length_c   1.000
_cell.angle_alpha   90.00
_cell.angle_beta   90.00
_cell.angle_gamma   90.00
#
_symmetry.space_group_name_H-M   'P 1'
#
loop_
_entity.id
_entity.type
_entity.pdbx_description
1 polymer ?
#
loop_
_entity_poly.entity_id
_entity_poly.type
_entity_poly.pdbx_seq_one_letter_code
_entity_poly.pdbx_strand_id
1 'polypeptide(L)'
;MSALSPLVSVIVPVYNVEQFLVKCIDSILCQTYRNLEIILIDDGSTDSCPEICNEYAGKDLRIFVIHKSNEGQAIARNIGLDNCNGEYICFVDSDDWLENTAIEYMVAIAQRERADLVIAERRHVRADGESSFTPYQLLEGESILRLTDVQAINLFAEKNWAPWARLYRKSLYKDIRFPNYKIFEDEAIMFQLLKNSQTIAYTNKIVYNYNARDGSTTKQCYSKKKIDGVRAWDNNLEYLKENYPFAVKLVVNKMVQICIYNLDNLIQLEEKDDLDYVLRVLKKYYWASLKDRRVQLTLKVRTALACKCLNLYKKLYLRRE
;
A
#
# COMPACT_ATOMS: atom_id res chain seq x y z
N MET A 1 24.45 -28.63 7.44
CA MET A 1 23.31 -28.26 8.29
C MET A 1 22.30 -27.61 7.37
N SER A 2 21.14 -28.23 7.13
CA SER A 2 20.06 -27.57 6.41
C SER A 2 19.63 -26.37 7.26
N ALA A 3 19.83 -25.17 6.74
CA ALA A 3 19.29 -23.98 7.41
C ALA A 3 17.79 -24.22 7.62
N LEU A 4 17.34 -24.11 8.86
CA LEU A 4 15.91 -24.17 9.18
C LEU A 4 15.22 -23.12 8.31
N SER A 5 14.20 -23.54 7.59
CA SER A 5 13.40 -22.61 6.79
C SER A 5 12.80 -21.54 7.73
N PRO A 6 13.03 -20.22 7.51
CA PRO A 6 12.53 -19.19 8.42
C PRO A 6 11.01 -19.21 8.51
N LEU A 7 10.46 -18.93 9.69
CA LEU A 7 9.01 -18.77 9.86
C LEU A 7 8.54 -17.51 9.14
N VAL A 8 7.46 -17.61 8.36
CA VAL A 8 6.80 -16.48 7.71
C VAL A 8 5.41 -16.28 8.31
N SER A 9 5.16 -15.10 8.84
CA SER A 9 3.84 -14.69 9.31
C SER A 9 3.05 -14.07 8.16
N VAL A 10 1.94 -14.69 7.81
CA VAL A 10 1.00 -14.15 6.82
C VAL A 10 -0.11 -13.44 7.57
N ILE A 11 -0.19 -12.12 7.42
CA ILE A 11 -1.16 -11.25 8.12
C ILE A 11 -2.29 -10.89 7.15
N VAL A 12 -3.52 -11.23 7.50
CA VAL A 12 -4.72 -11.07 6.68
C VAL A 12 -5.77 -10.26 7.44
N PRO A 13 -5.92 -8.95 7.16
CA PRO A 13 -7.04 -8.17 7.69
C PRO A 13 -8.33 -8.58 6.98
N VAL A 14 -9.39 -8.86 7.73
CA VAL A 14 -10.68 -9.35 7.21
C VAL A 14 -11.79 -8.40 7.63
N TYR A 15 -12.61 -7.95 6.65
CA TYR A 15 -13.80 -7.16 6.93
C TYR A 15 -14.82 -7.25 5.79
N ASN A 16 -15.97 -7.89 6.03
CA ASN A 16 -17.11 -8.00 5.11
C ASN A 16 -16.72 -8.44 3.68
N VAL A 17 -16.06 -9.60 3.56
CA VAL A 17 -15.54 -10.18 2.31
C VAL A 17 -15.83 -11.67 2.17
N GLU A 18 -16.93 -12.16 2.75
CA GLU A 18 -17.29 -13.59 2.80
C GLU A 18 -17.19 -14.30 1.43
N GLN A 19 -17.51 -13.59 0.34
CA GLN A 19 -17.48 -14.15 -1.03
C GLN A 19 -16.05 -14.45 -1.52
N PHE A 20 -15.03 -13.86 -0.93
CA PHE A 20 -13.63 -13.93 -1.39
C PHE A 20 -12.71 -14.65 -0.40
N LEU A 21 -13.08 -14.61 0.89
CA LEU A 21 -12.22 -15.02 2.01
C LEU A 21 -11.75 -16.48 1.89
N VAL A 22 -12.62 -17.39 1.48
CA VAL A 22 -12.28 -18.82 1.28
C VAL A 22 -11.14 -18.95 0.27
N LYS A 23 -11.24 -18.28 -0.89
CA LYS A 23 -10.21 -18.34 -1.93
C LYS A 23 -8.88 -17.75 -1.44
N CYS A 24 -8.94 -16.68 -0.67
CA CYS A 24 -7.76 -16.07 -0.05
C CYS A 24 -7.05 -17.06 0.86
N ILE A 25 -7.75 -17.61 1.85
CA ILE A 25 -7.20 -18.56 2.83
C ILE A 25 -6.66 -19.81 2.14
N ASP A 26 -7.42 -20.40 1.22
CA ASP A 26 -6.99 -21.59 0.47
C ASP A 26 -5.69 -21.33 -0.31
N SER A 27 -5.52 -20.14 -0.89
CA SER A 27 -4.30 -19.78 -1.61
C SER A 27 -3.06 -19.73 -0.69
N ILE A 28 -3.25 -19.37 0.58
CA ILE A 28 -2.20 -19.34 1.59
C ILE A 28 -1.90 -20.77 2.09
N LEU A 29 -2.92 -21.57 2.33
CA LEU A 29 -2.77 -22.97 2.75
C LEU A 29 -2.13 -23.85 1.69
N CYS A 30 -2.38 -23.57 0.40
CA CYS A 30 -1.81 -24.26 -0.76
C CYS A 30 -0.37 -23.83 -1.09
N GLN A 31 0.25 -22.88 -0.35
CA GLN A 31 1.63 -22.50 -0.62
C GLN A 31 2.57 -23.70 -0.53
N THR A 32 3.56 -23.76 -1.44
CA THR A 32 4.64 -24.78 -1.39
C THR A 32 5.53 -24.60 -0.16
N TYR A 33 5.68 -23.37 0.32
CA TYR A 33 6.37 -23.06 1.57
C TYR A 33 5.51 -23.44 2.77
N ARG A 34 6.01 -24.31 3.66
CA ARG A 34 5.21 -24.92 4.74
C ARG A 34 5.39 -24.26 6.11
N ASN A 35 6.54 -23.61 6.37
CA ASN A 35 6.81 -22.99 7.68
C ASN A 35 6.12 -21.62 7.79
N LEU A 36 4.80 -21.64 7.93
CA LEU A 36 3.92 -20.49 7.99
C LEU A 36 3.17 -20.42 9.33
N GLU A 37 2.95 -19.23 9.82
CA GLU A 37 1.81 -18.88 10.68
C GLU A 37 0.88 -17.93 9.93
N ILE A 38 -0.41 -18.09 10.09
CA ILE A 38 -1.44 -17.33 9.37
C ILE A 38 -2.29 -16.62 10.42
N ILE A 39 -2.30 -15.30 10.40
CA ILE A 39 -3.00 -14.49 11.38
C ILE A 39 -4.14 -13.77 10.67
N LEU A 40 -5.36 -14.25 10.91
CA LEU A 40 -6.60 -13.66 10.40
C LEU A 40 -7.11 -12.66 11.43
N ILE A 41 -7.22 -11.39 11.06
CA ILE A 41 -7.74 -10.35 11.95
C ILE A 41 -9.10 -9.92 11.43
N ASP A 42 -10.15 -10.47 12.02
CA ASP A 42 -11.53 -10.04 11.75
C ASP A 42 -11.81 -8.71 12.44
N ASP A 43 -11.88 -7.67 11.63
CA ASP A 43 -12.10 -6.27 12.06
C ASP A 43 -13.60 -5.96 12.26
N GLY A 44 -14.33 -6.85 12.92
CA GLY A 44 -15.73 -6.69 13.26
C GLY A 44 -16.66 -6.87 12.06
N SER A 45 -16.46 -7.91 11.28
CA SER A 45 -17.33 -8.27 10.16
C SER A 45 -18.75 -8.58 10.63
N THR A 46 -19.72 -8.26 9.79
CA THR A 46 -21.15 -8.49 10.02
C THR A 46 -21.76 -9.51 9.04
N ASP A 47 -20.94 -10.05 8.17
CA ASP A 47 -21.23 -11.15 7.27
C ASP A 47 -20.69 -12.48 7.83
N SER A 48 -20.58 -13.54 7.03
CA SER A 48 -20.11 -14.86 7.46
C SER A 48 -18.57 -14.96 7.65
N CYS A 49 -17.81 -13.86 7.57
CA CYS A 49 -16.35 -13.88 7.76
C CYS A 49 -15.91 -14.45 9.10
N PRO A 50 -16.55 -14.10 10.26
CA PRO A 50 -16.15 -14.65 11.55
C PRO A 50 -16.25 -16.17 11.61
N GLU A 51 -17.35 -16.75 11.09
CA GLU A 51 -17.60 -18.19 11.03
C GLU A 51 -16.57 -18.89 10.15
N ILE A 52 -16.30 -18.32 8.95
CA ILE A 52 -15.28 -18.85 8.03
C ILE A 52 -13.91 -18.87 8.70
N CYS A 53 -13.49 -17.77 9.34
CA CYS A 53 -12.21 -17.71 10.04
C CYS A 53 -12.08 -18.80 11.12
N ASN A 54 -13.12 -19.00 11.94
CA ASN A 54 -13.13 -19.98 13.01
C ASN A 54 -13.13 -21.42 12.44
N GLU A 55 -13.86 -21.67 11.37
CA GLU A 55 -13.87 -22.97 10.69
C GLU A 55 -12.46 -23.35 10.19
N TYR A 56 -11.75 -22.42 9.54
CA TYR A 56 -10.39 -22.67 9.07
C TYR A 56 -9.38 -22.84 10.20
N ALA A 57 -9.49 -22.07 11.27
CA ALA A 57 -8.63 -22.25 12.46
C ALA A 57 -8.85 -23.62 13.14
N GLY A 58 -10.08 -24.14 13.10
CA GLY A 58 -10.36 -25.50 13.59
C GLY A 58 -9.79 -26.63 12.71
N LYS A 59 -9.43 -26.34 11.45
CA LYS A 59 -8.90 -27.31 10.48
C LYS A 59 -7.38 -27.30 10.34
N ASP A 60 -6.73 -26.16 10.58
CA ASP A 60 -5.28 -26.01 10.40
C ASP A 60 -4.64 -25.24 11.58
N LEU A 61 -3.75 -25.91 12.29
CA LEU A 61 -3.08 -25.37 13.49
C LEU A 61 -2.15 -24.17 13.21
N ARG A 62 -1.86 -23.87 11.96
CA ARG A 62 -1.07 -22.70 11.57
C ARG A 62 -1.90 -21.41 11.57
N ILE A 63 -3.24 -21.51 11.66
CA ILE A 63 -4.17 -20.37 11.60
C ILE A 63 -4.53 -19.90 13.02
N PHE A 64 -4.32 -18.60 13.24
CA PHE A 64 -4.71 -17.89 14.45
C PHE A 64 -5.72 -16.83 14.07
N VAL A 65 -6.83 -16.74 14.80
CA VAL A 65 -7.90 -15.77 14.55
C VAL A 65 -7.97 -14.77 15.71
N ILE A 66 -8.08 -13.50 15.37
CA ILE A 66 -8.32 -12.42 16.32
C ILE A 66 -9.57 -11.66 15.88
N HIS A 67 -10.65 -11.73 16.67
CA HIS A 67 -11.85 -10.95 16.47
C HIS A 67 -11.78 -9.64 17.25
N LYS A 68 -12.18 -8.52 16.63
CA LYS A 68 -12.21 -7.20 17.29
C LYS A 68 -13.35 -6.33 16.75
N SER A 69 -13.66 -5.23 17.42
CA SER A 69 -14.54 -4.19 16.89
C SER A 69 -13.90 -3.50 15.69
N ASN A 70 -14.71 -3.02 14.74
CA ASN A 70 -14.20 -2.35 13.54
C ASN A 70 -13.47 -1.04 13.89
N GLU A 71 -12.18 -0.98 13.58
CA GLU A 71 -11.32 0.19 13.69
C GLU A 71 -10.59 0.53 12.40
N GLY A 72 -10.66 -0.37 11.42
CA GLY A 72 -10.08 -0.22 10.08
C GLY A 72 -8.81 -1.02 9.86
N GLN A 73 -8.49 -1.17 8.59
CA GLN A 73 -7.42 -2.04 8.07
C GLN A 73 -6.03 -1.73 8.67
N ALA A 74 -5.72 -0.45 8.93
CA ALA A 74 -4.48 -0.04 9.57
C ALA A 74 -4.29 -0.68 10.94
N ILE A 75 -5.33 -0.62 11.78
CA ILE A 75 -5.31 -1.19 13.14
C ILE A 75 -5.28 -2.72 13.06
N ALA A 76 -6.04 -3.33 12.15
CA ALA A 76 -6.02 -4.77 11.95
C ALA A 76 -4.59 -5.26 11.58
N ARG A 77 -3.90 -4.58 10.65
CA ARG A 77 -2.50 -4.91 10.31
C ARG A 77 -1.55 -4.73 11.50
N ASN A 78 -1.72 -3.68 12.29
CA ASN A 78 -0.89 -3.45 13.49
C ASN A 78 -1.06 -4.57 14.53
N ILE A 79 -2.30 -5.02 14.78
CA ILE A 79 -2.58 -6.16 15.65
C ILE A 79 -1.88 -7.42 15.11
N GLY A 80 -1.93 -7.65 13.79
CA GLY A 80 -1.18 -8.73 13.18
C GLY A 80 0.33 -8.63 13.40
N LEU A 81 0.91 -7.43 13.28
CA LEU A 81 2.33 -7.16 13.57
C LEU A 81 2.70 -7.42 15.02
N ASP A 82 1.82 -7.08 15.95
CA ASP A 82 2.06 -7.25 17.39
C ASP A 82 1.98 -8.73 17.84
N ASN A 83 1.23 -9.56 17.08
CA ASN A 83 1.02 -10.98 17.40
C ASN A 83 1.83 -11.94 16.52
N CYS A 84 2.58 -11.46 15.52
CA CYS A 84 3.37 -12.31 14.64
C CYS A 84 4.69 -12.76 15.30
N ASN A 85 5.14 -14.00 14.98
CA ASN A 85 6.40 -14.58 15.49
C ASN A 85 7.43 -14.82 14.37
N GLY A 86 7.02 -14.75 13.10
CA GLY A 86 7.87 -15.04 11.96
C GLY A 86 9.09 -14.14 11.85
N GLU A 87 10.15 -14.65 11.27
CA GLU A 87 11.32 -13.86 10.86
C GLU A 87 10.95 -12.89 9.73
N TYR A 88 10.01 -13.33 8.87
CA TYR A 88 9.47 -12.53 7.77
C TYR A 88 7.95 -12.34 7.90
N ILE A 89 7.47 -11.27 7.32
CA ILE A 89 6.05 -10.88 7.27
C ILE A 89 5.61 -10.77 5.82
N CYS A 90 4.44 -11.32 5.52
CA CYS A 90 3.73 -11.15 4.26
C CYS A 90 2.31 -10.65 4.55
N PHE A 91 1.87 -9.56 3.94
CA PHE A 91 0.48 -9.10 4.03
C PHE A 91 -0.31 -9.63 2.83
N VAL A 92 -1.53 -10.06 3.08
CA VAL A 92 -2.49 -10.46 2.04
C VAL A 92 -3.83 -9.81 2.35
N ASP A 93 -4.39 -9.06 1.41
CA ASP A 93 -5.74 -8.54 1.55
C ASP A 93 -6.76 -9.67 1.32
N SER A 94 -7.79 -9.72 2.13
CA SER A 94 -8.71 -10.88 2.23
C SER A 94 -9.62 -11.08 1.02
N ASP A 95 -9.63 -10.15 0.08
CA ASP A 95 -10.33 -10.26 -1.21
C ASP A 95 -9.41 -10.66 -2.38
N ASP A 96 -8.12 -10.89 -2.11
CA ASP A 96 -7.07 -11.24 -3.07
C ASP A 96 -6.55 -12.67 -2.85
N TRP A 97 -5.61 -13.14 -3.69
CA TRP A 97 -4.99 -14.46 -3.50
C TRP A 97 -3.55 -14.52 -4.03
N LEU A 98 -2.78 -15.46 -3.49
CA LEU A 98 -1.39 -15.69 -3.86
C LEU A 98 -1.25 -16.73 -4.99
N GLU A 99 -0.15 -16.65 -5.75
CA GLU A 99 0.34 -17.76 -6.56
C GLU A 99 0.92 -18.85 -5.66
N ASN A 100 0.77 -20.13 -6.01
CA ASN A 100 1.11 -21.28 -5.14
C ASN A 100 2.59 -21.30 -4.66
N THR A 101 3.52 -20.71 -5.41
CA THR A 101 4.95 -20.65 -5.09
C THR A 101 5.39 -19.29 -4.57
N ALA A 102 4.46 -18.37 -4.29
CA ALA A 102 4.76 -16.98 -4.00
C ALA A 102 5.70 -16.79 -2.81
N ILE A 103 5.36 -17.42 -1.68
CA ILE A 103 6.14 -17.26 -0.44
C ILE A 103 7.50 -17.96 -0.57
N GLU A 104 7.55 -19.19 -1.10
CA GLU A 104 8.81 -19.91 -1.32
C GLU A 104 9.78 -19.10 -2.19
N TYR A 105 9.27 -18.55 -3.28
CA TYR A 105 10.07 -17.75 -4.19
C TYR A 105 10.61 -16.47 -3.54
N MET A 106 9.77 -15.74 -2.82
CA MET A 106 10.20 -14.52 -2.12
C MET A 106 11.20 -14.81 -0.98
N VAL A 107 11.01 -15.92 -0.24
CA VAL A 107 11.95 -16.35 0.80
C VAL A 107 13.30 -16.73 0.19
N ALA A 108 13.30 -17.46 -0.93
CA ALA A 108 14.53 -17.81 -1.63
C ALA A 108 15.33 -16.58 -2.08
N ILE A 109 14.64 -15.53 -2.56
CA ILE A 109 15.27 -14.25 -2.89
C ILE A 109 15.80 -13.57 -1.62
N ALA A 110 15.00 -13.48 -0.55
CA ALA A 110 15.41 -12.84 0.69
C ALA A 110 16.68 -13.47 1.27
N GLN A 111 16.77 -14.79 1.26
CA GLN A 111 17.95 -15.53 1.74
C GLN A 111 19.16 -15.35 0.80
N ARG A 112 18.98 -15.54 -0.50
CA ARG A 112 20.06 -15.44 -1.51
C ARG A 112 20.67 -14.05 -1.55
N GLU A 113 19.83 -13.01 -1.58
CA GLU A 113 20.24 -11.62 -1.67
C GLU A 113 20.51 -10.99 -0.29
N ARG A 114 20.23 -11.69 0.81
CA ARG A 114 20.22 -11.15 2.18
C ARG A 114 19.35 -9.90 2.27
N ALA A 115 18.20 -9.94 1.58
CA ALA A 115 17.31 -8.79 1.50
C ALA A 115 16.43 -8.68 2.75
N ASP A 116 16.24 -7.44 3.20
CA ASP A 116 15.32 -7.10 4.26
C ASP A 116 13.90 -6.90 3.72
N LEU A 117 13.81 -6.49 2.46
CA LEU A 117 12.56 -6.30 1.73
C LEU A 117 12.68 -6.92 0.34
N VAL A 118 11.78 -7.84 0.02
CA VAL A 118 11.59 -8.36 -1.33
C VAL A 118 10.30 -7.76 -1.91
N ILE A 119 10.40 -7.18 -3.09
CA ILE A 119 9.29 -6.60 -3.83
C ILE A 119 9.05 -7.45 -5.07
N ALA A 120 7.86 -7.99 -5.21
CA ALA A 120 7.43 -8.77 -6.35
C ALA A 120 6.23 -8.10 -7.05
N GLU A 121 5.79 -8.66 -8.16
CA GLU A 121 4.72 -8.09 -8.97
C GLU A 121 3.38 -8.75 -8.73
N ARG A 122 2.35 -8.03 -9.15
CA ARG A 122 0.96 -8.46 -9.14
C ARG A 122 0.36 -8.42 -10.53
N ARG A 123 -0.68 -9.18 -10.74
CA ARG A 123 -1.62 -8.94 -11.85
C ARG A 123 -2.98 -8.51 -11.32
N HIS A 124 -3.68 -7.72 -12.09
CA HIS A 124 -5.06 -7.37 -11.83
C HIS A 124 -5.96 -8.42 -12.50
N VAL A 125 -6.85 -9.03 -11.75
CA VAL A 125 -7.82 -10.02 -12.25
C VAL A 125 -9.21 -9.40 -12.15
N ARG A 126 -9.94 -9.37 -13.26
CA ARG A 126 -11.30 -8.84 -13.35
C ARG A 126 -12.33 -9.95 -13.09
N ALA A 127 -13.56 -9.54 -12.83
CA ALA A 127 -14.67 -10.50 -12.58
C ALA A 127 -14.95 -11.43 -13.77
N ASP A 128 -14.63 -11.01 -15.00
CA ASP A 128 -14.74 -11.81 -16.23
C ASP A 128 -13.57 -12.80 -16.42
N GLY A 129 -12.61 -12.83 -15.50
CA GLY A 129 -11.40 -13.65 -15.57
C GLY A 129 -10.28 -13.04 -16.42
N GLU A 130 -10.51 -11.93 -17.12
CA GLU A 130 -9.43 -11.22 -17.80
C GLU A 130 -8.40 -10.70 -16.78
N SER A 131 -7.13 -10.81 -17.14
CA SER A 131 -6.05 -10.33 -16.29
C SER A 131 -5.14 -9.36 -17.03
N SER A 132 -4.68 -8.33 -16.33
CA SER A 132 -3.72 -7.36 -16.85
C SER A 132 -2.52 -7.24 -15.92
N PHE A 133 -1.36 -7.06 -16.52
CA PHE A 133 -0.10 -6.91 -15.83
C PHE A 133 0.74 -5.83 -16.52
N THR A 134 1.30 -4.92 -15.73
CA THR A 134 2.28 -3.95 -16.20
C THR A 134 3.45 -3.95 -15.24
N PRO A 135 4.60 -4.53 -15.61
CA PRO A 135 5.76 -4.57 -14.74
C PRO A 135 6.28 -3.15 -14.46
N TYR A 136 6.91 -2.98 -13.31
CA TYR A 136 7.60 -1.73 -12.98
C TYR A 136 8.78 -1.48 -13.93
N GLN A 137 9.51 -2.53 -14.19
CA GLN A 137 10.68 -2.47 -15.08
C GLN A 137 10.63 -3.63 -16.07
N LEU A 138 10.85 -3.34 -17.34
CA LEU A 138 11.02 -4.38 -18.35
C LEU A 138 12.35 -5.07 -18.07
N LEU A 139 12.30 -6.24 -17.45
CA LEU A 139 13.44 -7.12 -17.27
C LEU A 139 13.29 -8.28 -18.27
N GLU A 140 14.38 -8.67 -18.88
CA GLU A 140 14.41 -9.86 -19.72
C GLU A 140 14.30 -11.11 -18.85
N GLY A 141 13.27 -11.92 -19.09
CA GLY A 141 12.99 -13.13 -18.31
C GLY A 141 12.65 -12.87 -16.84
N GLU A 142 12.67 -13.89 -16.00
CA GLU A 142 12.58 -13.75 -14.55
C GLU A 142 13.90 -13.23 -13.99
N SER A 143 13.93 -11.99 -13.57
CA SER A 143 15.15 -11.32 -13.11
C SER A 143 14.97 -10.74 -11.71
N ILE A 144 16.09 -10.61 -11.00
CA ILE A 144 16.14 -10.04 -9.67
C ILE A 144 17.14 -8.89 -9.68
N LEU A 145 16.71 -7.76 -9.14
CA LEU A 145 17.54 -6.57 -9.01
C LEU A 145 17.67 -6.17 -7.54
N ARG A 146 18.87 -5.81 -7.12
CA ARG A 146 19.07 -5.03 -5.91
C ARG A 146 18.78 -3.57 -6.22
N LEU A 147 17.84 -2.97 -5.53
CA LEU A 147 17.48 -1.58 -5.74
C LEU A 147 18.40 -0.66 -4.94
N THR A 148 18.88 0.40 -5.59
CA THR A 148 19.42 1.57 -4.89
C THR A 148 18.28 2.37 -4.27
N ASP A 149 18.59 3.23 -3.29
CA ASP A 149 17.60 4.12 -2.67
C ASP A 149 16.83 4.95 -3.70
N VAL A 150 17.52 5.47 -4.72
CA VAL A 150 16.88 6.24 -5.80
C VAL A 150 15.88 5.40 -6.59
N GLN A 151 16.22 4.15 -6.93
CA GLN A 151 15.32 3.25 -7.66
C GLN A 151 14.13 2.86 -6.80
N ALA A 152 14.35 2.57 -5.51
CA ALA A 152 13.27 2.23 -4.58
C ALA A 152 12.32 3.43 -4.35
N ILE A 153 12.85 4.64 -4.17
CA ILE A 153 12.04 5.86 -4.03
C ILE A 153 11.20 6.11 -5.28
N ASN A 154 11.78 5.97 -6.48
CA ASN A 154 11.02 6.12 -7.72
C ASN A 154 9.92 5.06 -7.84
N LEU A 155 10.24 3.80 -7.52
CA LEU A 155 9.26 2.72 -7.51
C LEU A 155 8.09 3.04 -6.58
N PHE A 156 8.37 3.52 -5.37
CA PHE A 156 7.36 3.86 -4.37
C PHE A 156 6.50 5.09 -4.77
N ALA A 157 7.12 6.06 -5.43
CA ALA A 157 6.43 7.26 -5.88
C ALA A 157 5.54 7.04 -7.12
N GLU A 158 5.99 6.19 -8.06
CA GLU A 158 5.31 5.97 -9.34
C GLU A 158 4.24 4.88 -9.29
N LYS A 159 4.53 3.79 -8.58
CA LYS A 159 3.57 2.69 -8.37
C LYS A 159 2.93 2.90 -7.03
N ASN A 160 1.63 3.10 -6.97
CA ASN A 160 0.91 3.17 -5.72
C ASN A 160 1.40 2.06 -4.79
N TRP A 161 1.98 2.45 -3.67
CA TRP A 161 2.49 1.52 -2.68
C TRP A 161 1.34 0.69 -2.11
N ALA A 162 1.59 -0.58 -1.92
CA ALA A 162 0.69 -1.46 -1.19
C ALA A 162 1.53 -2.45 -0.39
N PRO A 163 1.09 -2.92 0.77
CA PRO A 163 1.89 -3.80 1.62
C PRO A 163 1.96 -5.24 1.11
N TRP A 164 1.02 -5.65 0.24
CA TRP A 164 0.99 -7.00 -0.37
C TRP A 164 1.99 -7.15 -1.54
N ALA A 165 2.16 -8.37 -2.02
CA ALA A 165 3.19 -8.78 -2.99
C ALA A 165 4.61 -8.41 -2.51
N ARG A 166 4.84 -8.44 -1.21
CA ARG A 166 6.09 -8.11 -0.52
C ARG A 166 6.41 -9.14 0.54
N LEU A 167 7.71 -9.35 0.79
CA LEU A 167 8.18 -10.07 1.96
C LEU A 167 9.09 -9.14 2.74
N TYR A 168 8.73 -8.89 4.00
CA TYR A 168 9.43 -7.98 4.89
C TYR A 168 10.16 -8.76 5.97
N ARG A 169 11.44 -8.46 6.25
CA ARG A 169 12.05 -8.89 7.49
C ARG A 169 11.32 -8.21 8.67
N LYS A 170 10.89 -8.97 9.66
CA LYS A 170 10.09 -8.47 10.79
C LYS A 170 10.73 -7.25 11.47
N SER A 171 12.06 -7.21 11.55
CA SER A 171 12.80 -6.11 12.16
C SER A 171 12.54 -4.74 11.53
N LEU A 172 12.08 -4.69 10.27
CA LEU A 172 11.70 -3.43 9.61
C LEU A 172 10.54 -2.72 10.32
N TYR A 173 9.67 -3.49 10.97
CA TYR A 173 8.49 -2.98 11.68
C TYR A 173 8.72 -2.78 13.20
N LYS A 174 9.99 -2.84 13.69
CA LYS A 174 10.28 -2.71 15.13
C LYS A 174 9.65 -1.44 15.72
N ASP A 175 9.83 -0.30 15.05
CA ASP A 175 9.36 1.02 15.51
C ASP A 175 8.38 1.67 14.51
N ILE A 176 7.88 0.90 13.53
CA ILE A 176 6.95 1.38 12.51
C ILE A 176 5.59 0.72 12.71
N ARG A 177 4.53 1.52 12.68
CA ARG A 177 3.14 1.07 12.67
C ARG A 177 2.35 1.85 11.63
N PHE A 178 1.35 1.23 11.05
CA PHE A 178 0.39 1.90 10.18
C PHE A 178 -0.36 2.96 10.99
N PRO A 179 -0.38 4.24 10.56
CA PRO A 179 -1.16 5.27 11.22
C PRO A 179 -2.65 4.95 11.11
N ASN A 180 -3.45 5.42 12.08
CA ASN A 180 -4.91 5.21 12.04
C ASN A 180 -5.57 6.10 10.96
N TYR A 181 -5.18 5.90 9.71
CA TYR A 181 -5.83 6.46 8.55
C TYR A 181 -6.87 5.47 8.02
N LYS A 182 -7.92 6.00 7.42
CA LYS A 182 -8.98 5.15 6.84
C LYS A 182 -8.58 4.59 5.47
N ILE A 183 -7.69 5.30 4.77
CA ILE A 183 -7.06 4.91 3.51
C ILE A 183 -5.67 5.55 3.43
N PHE A 184 -4.77 5.02 2.59
CA PHE A 184 -3.36 5.47 2.43
C PHE A 184 -2.46 5.28 3.67
N GLU A 185 -2.87 4.42 4.60
CA GLU A 185 -2.07 4.03 5.77
C GLU A 185 -0.75 3.36 5.38
N ASP A 186 -0.80 2.63 4.28
CA ASP A 186 0.34 1.93 3.68
C ASP A 186 1.33 2.90 3.02
N GLU A 187 0.83 3.86 2.24
CA GLU A 187 1.68 4.90 1.66
C GLU A 187 2.37 5.75 2.74
N ALA A 188 1.75 5.92 3.91
CA ALA A 188 2.27 6.76 4.98
C ALA A 188 3.58 6.27 5.61
N ILE A 189 3.88 4.97 5.54
CA ILE A 189 5.06 4.36 6.20
C ILE A 189 6.14 3.88 5.21
N MET A 190 5.89 3.97 3.90
CA MET A 190 6.75 3.33 2.90
C MET A 190 8.20 3.83 2.92
N PHE A 191 8.44 5.13 3.13
CA PHE A 191 9.80 5.67 3.17
C PHE A 191 10.53 5.38 4.49
N GLN A 192 9.78 5.14 5.58
CA GLN A 192 10.36 4.68 6.83
C GLN A 192 10.84 3.23 6.68
N LEU A 193 10.05 2.37 6.03
CA LEU A 193 10.45 1.00 5.70
C LEU A 193 11.68 0.98 4.79
N LEU A 194 11.73 1.87 3.78
CA LEU A 194 12.90 2.03 2.94
C LEU A 194 14.15 2.38 3.77
N LYS A 195 14.05 3.34 4.69
CA LYS A 195 15.18 3.77 5.54
C LYS A 195 15.71 2.67 6.43
N ASN A 196 14.81 1.81 6.94
CA ASN A 196 15.19 0.68 7.79
C ASN A 196 15.76 -0.49 6.98
N SER A 197 15.53 -0.54 5.66
CA SER A 197 16.01 -1.61 4.79
C SER A 197 17.46 -1.35 4.37
N GLN A 198 18.36 -2.30 4.64
CA GLN A 198 19.74 -2.24 4.13
C GLN A 198 19.84 -2.80 2.70
N THR A 199 19.03 -3.81 2.41
CA THR A 199 18.99 -4.45 1.09
C THR A 199 17.54 -4.64 0.65
N ILE A 200 17.23 -4.08 -0.52
CA ILE A 200 15.92 -4.24 -1.17
C ILE A 200 16.13 -5.01 -2.47
N ALA A 201 15.44 -6.12 -2.63
CA ALA A 201 15.41 -6.90 -3.86
C ALA A 201 14.06 -6.71 -4.58
N TYR A 202 14.11 -6.50 -5.88
CA TYR A 202 12.92 -6.45 -6.75
C TYR A 202 12.95 -7.62 -7.72
N THR A 203 11.79 -8.19 -7.99
CA THR A 203 11.58 -9.18 -9.05
C THR A 203 10.34 -8.85 -9.87
N ASN A 204 10.39 -9.12 -11.17
CA ASN A 204 9.24 -8.98 -12.07
C ASN A 204 8.30 -10.20 -12.06
N LYS A 205 8.53 -11.18 -11.20
CA LYS A 205 7.66 -12.34 -11.07
C LYS A 205 6.34 -11.96 -10.44
N ILE A 206 5.25 -12.39 -11.06
CA ILE A 206 3.91 -12.26 -10.48
C ILE A 206 3.77 -13.29 -9.36
N VAL A 207 3.48 -12.81 -8.16
CA VAL A 207 3.24 -13.63 -6.97
C VAL A 207 1.85 -13.40 -6.36
N TYR A 208 1.15 -12.36 -6.82
CA TYR A 208 -0.06 -11.86 -6.21
C TYR A 208 -1.13 -11.57 -7.26
N ASN A 209 -2.38 -11.92 -6.95
CA ASN A 209 -3.54 -11.68 -7.79
C ASN A 209 -4.46 -10.68 -7.10
N TYR A 210 -4.44 -9.45 -7.59
CA TYR A 210 -5.31 -8.38 -7.12
C TYR A 210 -6.70 -8.52 -7.77
N ASN A 211 -7.72 -8.69 -6.96
CA ASN A 211 -9.11 -8.82 -7.41
C ASN A 211 -9.73 -7.45 -7.71
N ALA A 212 -9.78 -7.09 -8.99
CA ALA A 212 -10.31 -5.80 -9.44
C ALA A 212 -11.85 -5.76 -9.43
N ARG A 213 -12.45 -5.94 -8.24
CA ARG A 213 -13.91 -5.96 -8.04
C ARG A 213 -14.54 -4.57 -8.01
N ASP A 214 -15.84 -4.51 -8.27
CA ASP A 214 -16.63 -3.32 -8.03
C ASP A 214 -16.83 -3.15 -6.50
N GLY A 215 -16.79 -1.87 -6.04
CA GLY A 215 -16.84 -1.56 -4.60
C GLY A 215 -15.49 -1.57 -3.89
N SER A 216 -14.37 -1.87 -4.59
CA SER A 216 -13.04 -1.71 -3.99
C SER A 216 -12.80 -0.25 -3.59
N THR A 217 -12.05 -0.04 -2.50
CA THR A 217 -11.75 1.30 -1.95
C THR A 217 -11.15 2.26 -3.00
N THR A 218 -10.38 1.72 -3.95
CA THR A 218 -9.75 2.49 -5.02
C THR A 218 -10.74 3.02 -6.07
N LYS A 219 -11.86 2.31 -6.30
CA LYS A 219 -12.89 2.67 -7.29
C LYS A 219 -14.03 3.51 -6.72
N GLN A 220 -14.11 3.69 -5.41
CA GLN A 220 -15.18 4.46 -4.78
C GLN A 220 -15.15 5.93 -5.19
N CYS A 221 -16.34 6.54 -5.30
CA CYS A 221 -16.49 7.98 -5.41
C CYS A 221 -15.69 8.73 -4.35
N TYR A 222 -15.46 10.02 -4.57
CA TYR A 222 -14.77 10.82 -3.56
C TYR A 222 -15.47 10.73 -2.20
N SER A 223 -14.65 10.56 -1.15
CA SER A 223 -15.09 10.66 0.24
C SER A 223 -14.05 11.44 1.04
N LYS A 224 -14.46 12.03 2.16
CA LYS A 224 -13.55 12.77 3.07
C LYS A 224 -12.34 11.95 3.53
N LYS A 225 -12.44 10.62 3.53
CA LYS A 225 -11.31 9.72 3.85
C LYS A 225 -10.10 9.95 2.92
N LYS A 226 -10.32 10.47 1.69
CA LYS A 226 -9.23 10.73 0.72
C LYS A 226 -8.29 11.87 1.16
N ILE A 227 -8.66 12.66 2.17
CA ILE A 227 -7.78 13.65 2.82
C ILE A 227 -6.58 12.96 3.50
N ASP A 228 -6.72 11.70 3.92
CA ASP A 228 -5.63 10.93 4.52
C ASP A 228 -4.46 10.76 3.55
N GLY A 229 -4.72 10.74 2.24
CA GLY A 229 -3.67 10.79 1.22
C GLY A 229 -2.84 12.08 1.26
N VAL A 230 -3.49 13.23 1.52
CA VAL A 230 -2.76 14.51 1.67
C VAL A 230 -1.91 14.47 2.94
N ARG A 231 -2.43 13.92 4.04
CA ARG A 231 -1.71 13.77 5.32
C ARG A 231 -0.52 12.82 5.17
N ALA A 232 -0.73 11.65 4.57
CA ALA A 232 0.31 10.66 4.33
C ALA A 232 1.46 11.24 3.51
N TRP A 233 1.16 11.93 2.42
CA TRP A 233 2.19 12.50 1.54
C TRP A 233 2.84 13.77 2.10
N ASP A 234 2.15 14.59 2.90
CA ASP A 234 2.80 15.71 3.61
C ASP A 234 3.83 15.19 4.61
N ASN A 235 3.47 14.18 5.41
CA ASN A 235 4.39 13.52 6.34
C ASN A 235 5.56 12.85 5.60
N ASN A 236 5.30 12.17 4.50
CA ASN A 236 6.34 11.55 3.68
C ASN A 236 7.33 12.59 3.11
N LEU A 237 6.84 13.73 2.66
CA LEU A 237 7.72 14.79 2.15
C LEU A 237 8.59 15.43 3.26
N GLU A 238 8.04 15.62 4.46
CA GLU A 238 8.84 16.05 5.61
C GLU A 238 9.89 15.01 5.96
N TYR A 239 9.51 13.73 6.03
CA TYR A 239 10.44 12.64 6.27
C TYR A 239 11.58 12.59 5.22
N LEU A 240 11.23 12.78 3.94
CA LEU A 240 12.21 12.82 2.86
C LEU A 240 13.13 14.02 2.91
N LYS A 241 12.65 15.19 3.34
CA LYS A 241 13.51 16.38 3.54
C LYS A 241 14.63 16.11 4.54
N GLU A 242 14.33 15.37 5.59
CA GLU A 242 15.29 15.06 6.67
C GLU A 242 16.23 13.90 6.27
N ASN A 243 15.70 12.85 5.66
CA ASN A 243 16.43 11.59 5.44
C ASN A 243 16.99 11.44 4.02
N TYR A 244 16.30 11.99 3.01
CA TYR A 244 16.61 11.88 1.58
C TYR A 244 16.33 13.22 0.86
N PRO A 245 17.03 14.34 1.18
CA PRO A 245 16.70 15.66 0.63
C PRO A 245 16.64 15.72 -0.90
N PHE A 246 17.49 14.92 -1.58
CA PHE A 246 17.51 14.82 -3.03
C PHE A 246 16.21 14.22 -3.62
N ALA A 247 15.47 13.44 -2.82
CA ALA A 247 14.29 12.73 -3.27
C ALA A 247 13.02 13.59 -3.26
N VAL A 248 13.00 14.68 -2.54
CA VAL A 248 11.84 15.59 -2.46
C VAL A 248 11.35 15.99 -3.85
N LYS A 249 12.29 16.35 -4.74
CA LYS A 249 11.94 16.69 -6.13
C LYS A 249 11.33 15.50 -6.91
N LEU A 250 11.64 14.24 -6.53
CA LEU A 250 11.14 13.05 -7.22
C LEU A 250 9.65 12.82 -6.95
N VAL A 251 9.15 13.28 -5.81
CA VAL A 251 7.78 12.96 -5.34
C VAL A 251 6.85 14.16 -5.26
N VAL A 252 7.35 15.39 -5.40
CA VAL A 252 6.53 16.61 -5.29
C VAL A 252 5.37 16.64 -6.29
N ASN A 253 5.55 16.05 -7.47
CA ASN A 253 4.49 15.93 -8.47
C ASN A 253 3.29 15.13 -7.95
N LYS A 254 3.54 13.99 -7.28
CA LYS A 254 2.50 13.16 -6.66
C LYS A 254 1.73 13.95 -5.62
N MET A 255 2.43 14.68 -4.74
CA MET A 255 1.81 15.52 -3.72
C MET A 255 0.87 16.57 -4.31
N VAL A 256 1.33 17.27 -5.36
CA VAL A 256 0.51 18.30 -6.02
C VAL A 256 -0.73 17.68 -6.68
N GLN A 257 -0.61 16.53 -7.33
CA GLN A 257 -1.75 15.82 -7.91
C GLN A 257 -2.79 15.46 -6.85
N ILE A 258 -2.35 14.91 -5.71
CA ILE A 258 -3.24 14.53 -4.60
C ILE A 258 -3.92 15.78 -4.01
N CYS A 259 -3.19 16.87 -3.81
CA CYS A 259 -3.77 18.12 -3.33
C CYS A 259 -4.81 18.70 -4.29
N ILE A 260 -4.52 18.76 -5.59
CA ILE A 260 -5.45 19.30 -6.58
C ILE A 260 -6.70 18.42 -6.69
N TYR A 261 -6.54 17.08 -6.67
CA TYR A 261 -7.67 16.16 -6.67
C TYR A 261 -8.58 16.37 -5.45
N ASN A 262 -8.01 16.47 -4.25
CA ASN A 262 -8.79 16.73 -3.04
C ASN A 262 -9.41 18.13 -3.04
N LEU A 263 -8.68 19.16 -3.50
CA LEU A 263 -9.16 20.53 -3.60
C LEU A 263 -10.45 20.63 -4.45
N ASP A 264 -10.46 20.00 -5.62
CA ASP A 264 -11.62 20.04 -6.50
C ASP A 264 -12.88 19.49 -5.84
N ASN A 265 -12.74 18.34 -5.20
CA ASN A 265 -13.85 17.65 -4.56
C ASN A 265 -14.32 18.37 -3.26
N LEU A 266 -13.39 18.89 -2.46
CA LEU A 266 -13.72 19.61 -1.22
C LEU A 266 -14.44 20.94 -1.51
N ILE A 267 -14.10 21.61 -2.59
CA ILE A 267 -14.82 22.81 -3.01
C ILE A 267 -16.25 22.49 -3.41
N GLN A 268 -16.48 21.39 -4.15
CA GLN A 268 -17.82 20.95 -4.54
C GLN A 268 -18.67 20.53 -3.33
N LEU A 269 -18.03 19.98 -2.29
CA LEU A 269 -18.69 19.55 -1.04
C LEU A 269 -18.82 20.68 -0.01
N GLU A 270 -18.30 21.89 -0.30
CA GLU A 270 -18.31 23.06 0.61
C GLU A 270 -17.62 22.82 1.97
N GLU A 271 -16.66 21.90 2.02
CA GLU A 271 -15.93 21.49 3.24
C GLU A 271 -14.76 22.43 3.53
N LYS A 272 -14.95 23.40 4.44
CA LYS A 272 -13.99 24.49 4.69
C LYS A 272 -12.72 24.07 5.41
N ASP A 273 -12.82 23.30 6.47
CA ASP A 273 -11.66 22.96 7.33
C ASP A 273 -10.63 22.11 6.58
N ASP A 274 -11.09 21.08 5.87
CA ASP A 274 -10.23 20.23 5.04
C ASP A 274 -9.70 21.00 3.83
N LEU A 275 -10.49 21.89 3.25
CA LEU A 275 -10.07 22.78 2.16
C LEU A 275 -8.89 23.67 2.57
N ASP A 276 -8.96 24.30 3.75
CA ASP A 276 -7.90 25.16 4.27
C ASP A 276 -6.62 24.35 4.56
N TYR A 277 -6.76 23.13 5.04
CA TYR A 277 -5.62 22.23 5.22
C TYR A 277 -4.94 21.91 3.89
N VAL A 278 -5.70 21.47 2.87
CA VAL A 278 -5.17 21.15 1.54
C VAL A 278 -4.50 22.36 0.90
N LEU A 279 -5.10 23.54 1.00
CA LEU A 279 -4.52 24.77 0.47
C LEU A 279 -3.21 25.14 1.18
N ARG A 280 -3.11 24.95 2.48
CA ARG A 280 -1.89 25.16 3.25
C ARG A 280 -0.78 24.24 2.78
N VAL A 281 -1.07 22.96 2.63
CA VAL A 281 -0.10 21.96 2.12
C VAL A 281 0.30 22.29 0.69
N LEU A 282 -0.65 22.62 -0.20
CA LEU A 282 -0.35 23.01 -1.58
C LEU A 282 0.56 24.25 -1.65
N LYS A 283 0.33 25.26 -0.83
CA LYS A 283 1.17 26.46 -0.71
C LYS A 283 2.59 26.13 -0.25
N LYS A 284 2.75 25.20 0.68
CA LYS A 284 4.05 24.72 1.19
C LYS A 284 4.95 24.18 0.07
N TYR A 285 4.35 23.47 -0.92
CA TYR A 285 5.09 22.87 -2.03
C TYR A 285 4.97 23.63 -3.35
N TYR A 286 4.35 24.82 -3.35
CA TYR A 286 4.09 25.63 -4.54
C TYR A 286 5.35 25.89 -5.39
N TRP A 287 6.40 26.44 -4.78
CA TRP A 287 7.62 26.78 -5.51
C TRP A 287 8.38 25.54 -6.00
N ALA A 288 8.37 24.46 -5.23
CA ALA A 288 8.97 23.20 -5.66
C ALA A 288 8.25 22.63 -6.89
N SER A 289 6.93 22.71 -6.91
CA SER A 289 6.11 22.22 -8.05
C SER A 289 6.36 23.03 -9.33
N LEU A 290 6.49 24.34 -9.24
CA LEU A 290 6.75 25.20 -10.42
C LEU A 290 8.12 24.93 -11.03
N LYS A 291 9.14 24.64 -10.22
CA LYS A 291 10.50 24.36 -10.68
C LYS A 291 10.68 22.95 -11.23
N ASP A 292 9.82 22.02 -10.88
CA ASP A 292 9.93 20.63 -11.33
C ASP A 292 9.43 20.46 -12.78
N ARG A 293 10.32 20.03 -13.67
CA ARG A 293 9.99 19.82 -15.10
C ARG A 293 9.02 18.65 -15.32
N ARG A 294 8.88 17.72 -14.38
CA ARG A 294 7.96 16.58 -14.47
C ARG A 294 6.52 16.98 -14.16
N VAL A 295 6.30 18.06 -13.44
CA VAL A 295 4.96 18.61 -13.21
C VAL A 295 4.43 19.21 -14.52
N GLN A 296 3.33 18.67 -15.01
CA GLN A 296 2.69 19.16 -16.24
C GLN A 296 2.30 20.64 -16.13
N LEU A 297 2.37 21.37 -17.25
CA LEU A 297 2.05 22.80 -17.29
C LEU A 297 0.64 23.10 -16.78
N THR A 298 -0.33 22.30 -17.18
CA THR A 298 -1.73 22.42 -16.70
C THR A 298 -1.83 22.32 -15.19
N LEU A 299 -1.09 21.40 -14.58
CA LEU A 299 -1.06 21.22 -13.13
C LEU A 299 -0.36 22.41 -12.44
N LYS A 300 0.71 22.95 -13.02
CA LYS A 300 1.37 24.18 -12.53
C LYS A 300 0.44 25.37 -12.53
N VAL A 301 -0.31 25.56 -13.62
CA VAL A 301 -1.29 26.65 -13.75
C VAL A 301 -2.41 26.48 -12.70
N ARG A 302 -2.96 25.26 -12.56
CA ARG A 302 -3.97 24.96 -11.54
C ARG A 302 -3.45 25.24 -10.13
N THR A 303 -2.26 24.82 -9.82
CA THR A 303 -1.60 25.07 -8.52
C THR A 303 -1.42 26.56 -8.26
N ALA A 304 -0.97 27.31 -9.25
CA ALA A 304 -0.79 28.75 -9.12
C ALA A 304 -2.11 29.48 -8.86
N LEU A 305 -3.17 29.14 -9.61
CA LEU A 305 -4.49 29.71 -9.41
C LEU A 305 -5.09 29.34 -8.05
N ALA A 306 -4.99 28.07 -7.64
CA ALA A 306 -5.46 27.62 -6.34
C ALA A 306 -4.78 28.38 -5.19
N CYS A 307 -3.46 28.56 -5.27
CA CYS A 307 -2.68 29.21 -4.22
C CYS A 307 -2.85 30.73 -4.15
N LYS A 308 -3.04 31.41 -5.31
CA LYS A 308 -3.04 32.87 -5.40
C LYS A 308 -4.40 33.49 -5.63
N CYS A 309 -5.31 32.79 -6.30
CA CYS A 309 -6.61 33.31 -6.68
C CYS A 309 -7.69 32.21 -6.72
N LEU A 310 -8.03 31.69 -5.52
CA LEU A 310 -8.97 30.58 -5.36
C LEU A 310 -10.32 30.83 -6.03
N ASN A 311 -10.84 32.06 -5.98
CA ASN A 311 -12.10 32.42 -6.64
C ASN A 311 -12.03 32.26 -8.16
N LEU A 312 -10.90 32.62 -8.78
CA LEU A 312 -10.69 32.42 -10.22
C LEU A 312 -10.53 30.92 -10.53
N TYR A 313 -9.82 30.18 -9.67
CA TYR A 313 -9.72 28.73 -9.77
C TYR A 313 -11.10 28.06 -9.80
N LYS A 314 -11.94 28.38 -8.82
CA LYS A 314 -13.32 27.89 -8.73
C LYS A 314 -14.10 28.19 -10.01
N LYS A 315 -13.99 29.43 -10.53
CA LYS A 315 -14.68 29.85 -11.73
C LYS A 315 -14.25 29.11 -12.99
N LEU A 316 -12.96 28.76 -13.12
CA LEU A 316 -12.41 28.15 -14.33
C LEU A 316 -12.53 26.61 -14.35
N TYR A 317 -12.40 25.96 -13.21
CA TYR A 317 -12.28 24.51 -13.14
C TYR A 317 -13.48 23.79 -12.53
N LEU A 318 -14.37 24.51 -11.82
CA LEU A 318 -15.51 23.90 -11.11
C LEU A 318 -16.87 24.36 -11.62
N ARG A 319 -16.90 25.23 -12.63
CA ARG A 319 -18.13 25.53 -13.39
C ARG A 319 -18.23 24.55 -14.56
N ARG A 320 -18.85 23.39 -14.29
CA ARG A 320 -19.47 22.55 -15.32
C ARG A 320 -20.66 21.85 -14.67
N GLU A 321 -21.78 22.46 -14.80
CA GLU A 321 -23.06 21.86 -15.10
C GLU A 321 -23.63 22.57 -16.30
#